data_d014b7be0e15aff595a11f3546e4264f
#
_entry.id   d014b7be0e15aff595a11f3546e4264f
#
_cell.length_a   1.000
_cell.length_b   1.000
_cell.length_c   1.000
_cell.angle_alpha   90.00
_cell.angle_beta   90.00
_cell.angle_gamma   90.00
#
_symmetry.space_group_name_H-M   'P 1'
#
loop_
_entity.id
_entity.type
_entity.pdbx_description
1 polymer ?
#
loop_
_entity_poly.entity_id
_entity_poly.type
_entity_poly.pdbx_seq_one_letter_code
_entity_poly.pdbx_strand_id
1 'polypeptide(L)'
;IRKSKISESNYFYIPSLSITTIIYKGIIMPEDIGPYYKDLQEIDLVTRLALVHQRFSTNTMPTWELAQPFRHMCQNGEINTLRGNVSRMRVREEIMKSDVFGPQIDKLFPIILPGKSDSASMDMVVELLTHTGRSLPEIMMMMIPEAWEKHKTMSKERKAFYEYNGCIMEPWDGPASVPFTDGDYIGALLDRNGLRPSRYTVTKSGKLIMSSEIGVVDVAPEDVKEHGRLEPGKMFLVDMN
;
A
#
# COMPACT_ATOMS: atom_id res chain seq x y z
N ILE A 1 -22.55 1.56 1.32
CA ILE A 1 -23.43 1.01 0.26
C ILE A 1 -23.35 -0.52 0.25
N ARG A 2 -22.14 -1.12 0.21
CA ARG A 2 -21.97 -2.59 0.19
C ARG A 2 -22.69 -3.29 1.34
N LYS A 3 -22.46 -2.86 2.58
CA LYS A 3 -23.05 -3.49 3.77
C LYS A 3 -24.56 -3.28 3.90
N SER A 4 -25.11 -2.20 3.37
CA SER A 4 -26.51 -1.83 3.57
C SER A 4 -27.44 -2.19 2.41
N LYS A 5 -26.90 -2.41 1.21
CA LYS A 5 -27.70 -2.59 -0.02
C LYS A 5 -27.35 -3.84 -0.83
N ILE A 6 -26.13 -4.38 -0.66
CA ILE A 6 -25.59 -5.49 -1.47
C ILE A 6 -25.01 -6.57 -0.54
N SER A 7 -25.65 -6.79 0.60
CA SER A 7 -25.17 -7.67 1.67
C SER A 7 -24.99 -9.14 1.26
N GLU A 8 -25.71 -9.60 0.25
CA GLU A 8 -25.69 -11.00 -0.18
C GLU A 8 -24.70 -11.30 -1.28
N SER A 9 -24.09 -10.28 -1.90
CA SER A 9 -23.10 -10.49 -2.97
C SER A 9 -21.68 -10.49 -2.44
N ASN A 10 -21.11 -11.67 -2.25
CA ASN A 10 -19.68 -11.87 -1.98
C ASN A 10 -18.77 -11.46 -3.15
N TYR A 11 -19.37 -11.15 -4.30
CA TYR A 11 -18.65 -10.83 -5.54
C TYR A 11 -18.58 -9.33 -5.83
N PHE A 12 -19.26 -8.50 -5.03
CA PHE A 12 -19.23 -7.06 -5.24
C PHE A 12 -18.07 -6.41 -4.48
N TYR A 13 -17.19 -5.77 -5.20
CA TYR A 13 -16.05 -5.01 -4.68
C TYR A 13 -15.82 -3.76 -5.52
N ILE A 14 -15.49 -2.65 -4.87
CA ILE A 14 -15.13 -1.38 -5.53
C ILE A 14 -13.60 -1.26 -5.44
N PRO A 15 -12.84 -1.48 -6.53
CA PRO A 15 -11.38 -1.45 -6.50
C PRO A 15 -10.84 -0.05 -6.28
N SER A 16 -11.49 0.98 -6.83
CA SER A 16 -11.13 2.37 -6.59
C SER A 16 -12.36 3.28 -6.51
N LEU A 17 -12.30 4.27 -5.64
CA LEU A 17 -13.26 5.36 -5.55
C LEU A 17 -12.46 6.61 -5.13
N SER A 18 -11.79 7.22 -6.10
CA SER A 18 -10.83 8.31 -5.90
C SER A 18 -10.93 9.29 -7.07
N ILE A 19 -10.52 10.51 -6.85
CA ILE A 19 -10.38 11.55 -7.88
C ILE A 19 -8.93 11.67 -8.38
N THR A 20 -7.99 10.97 -7.75
CA THR A 20 -6.55 11.03 -8.06
C THR A 20 -6.01 9.74 -8.64
N THR A 21 -6.64 8.59 -8.35
CA THR A 21 -6.17 7.28 -8.77
C THR A 21 -7.30 6.43 -9.36
N ILE A 22 -6.94 5.56 -10.30
CA ILE A 22 -7.82 4.52 -10.83
C ILE A 22 -7.09 3.17 -10.76
N ILE A 23 -7.82 2.08 -10.44
CA ILE A 23 -7.25 0.75 -10.26
C ILE A 23 -7.91 -0.22 -11.22
N TYR A 24 -7.08 -0.80 -12.07
CA TYR A 24 -7.41 -1.90 -12.96
C TYR A 24 -6.89 -3.20 -12.37
N LYS A 25 -7.75 -4.15 -12.09
CA LYS A 25 -7.35 -5.42 -11.47
C LYS A 25 -8.33 -6.55 -11.73
N GLY A 26 -7.82 -7.77 -11.65
CA GLY A 26 -8.64 -8.97 -11.83
C GLY A 26 -7.79 -10.23 -11.74
N ILE A 27 -8.42 -11.38 -11.93
CA ILE A 27 -7.74 -12.63 -12.23
C ILE A 27 -7.56 -12.68 -13.75
N ILE A 28 -6.61 -11.92 -14.25
CA ILE A 28 -6.37 -11.64 -15.67
C ILE A 28 -4.88 -11.83 -15.93
N MET A 29 -4.53 -12.44 -17.05
CA MET A 29 -3.13 -12.52 -17.48
C MET A 29 -2.63 -11.11 -17.83
N PRO A 30 -1.33 -10.80 -17.62
CA PRO A 30 -0.79 -9.48 -17.90
C PRO A 30 -1.09 -8.96 -19.30
N GLU A 31 -0.99 -9.83 -20.30
CA GLU A 31 -1.26 -9.54 -21.70
C GLU A 31 -2.73 -9.24 -22.02
N ASP A 32 -3.64 -9.70 -21.16
CA ASP A 32 -5.08 -9.52 -21.35
C ASP A 32 -5.63 -8.26 -20.66
N ILE A 33 -4.84 -7.60 -19.81
CA ILE A 33 -5.29 -6.41 -19.05
C ILE A 33 -5.71 -5.28 -20.00
N GLY A 34 -4.88 -4.96 -21.00
CA GLY A 34 -5.20 -3.93 -21.99
C GLY A 34 -6.43 -4.28 -22.83
N PRO A 35 -6.52 -5.49 -23.42
CA PRO A 35 -7.74 -5.91 -24.13
C PRO A 35 -9.01 -5.92 -23.28
N TYR A 36 -8.91 -6.24 -21.98
CA TYR A 36 -10.05 -6.26 -21.06
C TYR A 36 -10.51 -4.87 -20.65
N TYR A 37 -9.58 -4.00 -20.28
CA TYR A 37 -9.83 -2.62 -19.91
C TYR A 37 -9.53 -1.69 -21.10
N LYS A 38 -10.53 -1.45 -21.93
CA LYS A 38 -10.38 -0.76 -23.22
C LYS A 38 -9.84 0.65 -23.10
N ASP A 39 -10.14 1.34 -22.01
CA ASP A 39 -9.61 2.66 -21.71
C ASP A 39 -8.08 2.68 -21.59
N LEU A 40 -7.43 1.56 -21.23
CA LEU A 40 -5.97 1.44 -21.29
C LEU A 40 -5.39 1.45 -22.71
N GLN A 41 -6.23 1.32 -23.74
CA GLN A 41 -5.85 1.39 -25.15
C GLN A 41 -6.09 2.78 -25.76
N GLU A 42 -6.76 3.67 -25.03
CA GLU A 42 -7.05 5.01 -25.51
C GLU A 42 -5.77 5.86 -25.52
N ILE A 43 -5.52 6.52 -26.65
CA ILE A 43 -4.31 7.33 -26.84
C ILE A 43 -4.25 8.54 -25.91
N ASP A 44 -5.41 9.01 -25.47
CA ASP A 44 -5.54 10.17 -24.58
C ASP A 44 -5.40 9.81 -23.10
N LEU A 45 -5.30 8.51 -22.75
CA LEU A 45 -5.06 8.08 -21.39
C LEU A 45 -3.59 8.30 -21.04
N VAL A 46 -3.31 9.37 -20.32
CA VAL A 46 -1.97 9.73 -19.87
C VAL A 46 -1.87 9.61 -18.36
N THR A 47 -0.79 9.02 -17.87
CA THR A 47 -0.50 8.95 -16.44
C THR A 47 0.94 9.32 -16.13
N ARG A 48 1.17 9.95 -14.97
CA ARG A 48 2.52 10.26 -14.46
C ARG A 48 3.12 9.12 -13.65
N LEU A 49 2.30 8.21 -13.17
CA LEU A 49 2.73 7.09 -12.33
C LEU A 49 1.93 5.82 -12.65
N ALA A 50 2.56 4.68 -12.40
CA ALA A 50 1.92 3.38 -12.43
C ALA A 50 2.46 2.50 -11.29
N LEU A 51 1.56 2.00 -10.46
CA LEU A 51 1.85 0.98 -9.45
C LEU A 51 1.32 -0.36 -9.95
N VAL A 52 2.21 -1.32 -10.18
CA VAL A 52 1.90 -2.59 -10.85
C VAL A 52 2.27 -3.76 -9.95
N HIS A 53 1.40 -4.77 -9.89
CA HIS A 53 1.69 -6.04 -9.22
C HIS A 53 1.06 -7.21 -9.97
N GLN A 54 1.83 -8.26 -10.21
CA GLN A 54 1.41 -9.39 -11.04
C GLN A 54 0.86 -10.59 -10.26
N ARG A 55 1.20 -10.72 -8.98
CA ARG A 55 0.91 -11.94 -8.20
C ARG A 55 -0.09 -11.68 -7.08
N PHE A 56 -0.76 -12.74 -6.66
CA PHE A 56 -1.63 -12.79 -5.49
C PHE A 56 -0.86 -13.13 -4.21
N SER A 57 -1.47 -12.88 -3.06
CA SER A 57 -0.97 -13.43 -1.79
C SER A 57 -0.99 -14.96 -1.82
N THR A 58 0.02 -15.58 -1.22
CA THR A 58 0.16 -17.05 -1.17
C THR A 58 -0.71 -17.69 -0.09
N ASN A 59 -1.18 -16.92 0.89
CA ASN A 59 -1.87 -17.43 2.09
C ASN A 59 -3.40 -17.41 2.01
N THR A 60 -3.96 -17.01 0.88
CA THR A 60 -5.42 -16.94 0.66
C THR A 60 -5.78 -17.53 -0.69
N MET A 61 -7.01 -18.05 -0.79
CA MET A 61 -7.55 -18.42 -2.11
C MET A 61 -7.63 -17.17 -2.99
N PRO A 62 -7.09 -17.23 -4.20
CA PRO A 62 -7.12 -16.08 -5.09
C PRO A 62 -8.56 -15.76 -5.49
N THR A 63 -8.92 -14.50 -5.28
CA THR A 63 -10.17 -13.91 -5.77
C THR A 63 -9.83 -12.59 -6.45
N TRP A 64 -10.66 -12.14 -7.38
CA TRP A 64 -10.37 -10.92 -8.12
C TRP A 64 -10.19 -9.68 -7.23
N GLU A 65 -10.92 -9.61 -6.11
CA GLU A 65 -10.82 -8.54 -5.14
C GLU A 65 -9.48 -8.54 -4.38
N LEU A 66 -8.84 -9.71 -4.27
CA LEU A 66 -7.52 -9.87 -3.63
C LEU A 66 -6.36 -9.73 -4.61
N ALA A 67 -6.63 -9.51 -5.90
CA ALA A 67 -5.60 -9.08 -6.83
C ALA A 67 -5.00 -7.74 -6.36
N GLN A 68 -3.69 -7.61 -6.52
CA GLN A 68 -3.00 -6.36 -6.24
C GLN A 68 -2.82 -5.55 -7.53
N PRO A 69 -2.66 -4.22 -7.43
CA PRO A 69 -2.60 -3.42 -6.22
C PRO A 69 -3.96 -3.26 -5.53
N PHE A 70 -3.93 -2.90 -4.27
CA PHE A 70 -5.08 -2.43 -3.52
C PHE A 70 -5.26 -0.93 -3.72
N ARG A 71 -6.08 -0.24 -2.85
CA ARG A 71 -6.41 1.18 -3.07
C ARG A 71 -5.24 2.12 -2.91
N HIS A 72 -4.32 1.81 -1.99
CA HIS A 72 -3.18 2.66 -1.68
C HIS A 72 -1.84 1.97 -1.86
N MET A 73 -1.81 0.64 -1.84
CA MET A 73 -0.56 -0.10 -1.80
C MET A 73 -0.60 -1.43 -2.56
N CYS A 74 0.57 -1.96 -2.81
CA CYS A 74 0.78 -3.38 -3.05
C CYS A 74 1.93 -3.90 -2.16
N GLN A 75 2.08 -5.20 -2.08
CA GLN A 75 3.05 -5.84 -1.21
C GLN A 75 3.68 -7.05 -1.86
N ASN A 76 4.99 -7.15 -1.74
CA ASN A 76 5.73 -8.36 -2.01
C ASN A 76 6.33 -8.88 -0.70
N GLY A 77 5.76 -9.92 -0.14
CA GLY A 77 6.15 -10.50 1.14
C GLY A 77 4.97 -10.97 1.98
N GLU A 78 5.13 -10.96 3.29
CA GLU A 78 4.11 -11.39 4.24
C GLU A 78 4.18 -10.58 5.53
N ILE A 79 3.01 -10.22 6.07
CA ILE A 79 2.89 -9.59 7.39
C ILE A 79 2.63 -10.68 8.43
N ASN A 80 3.64 -11.02 9.20
CA ASN A 80 3.60 -12.11 10.18
C ASN A 80 2.74 -11.77 11.41
N THR A 81 2.56 -10.49 11.69
CA THR A 81 1.81 -10.00 12.86
C THR A 81 0.31 -9.87 12.62
N LEU A 82 -0.18 -10.23 11.44
CA LEU A 82 -1.57 -10.02 10.99
C LEU A 82 -2.62 -10.37 12.04
N ARG A 83 -2.50 -11.54 12.68
CA ARG A 83 -3.49 -11.98 13.68
C ARG A 83 -3.60 -11.01 14.87
N GLY A 84 -2.47 -10.53 15.35
CA GLY A 84 -2.41 -9.51 16.40
C GLY A 84 -2.97 -8.18 15.95
N ASN A 85 -2.60 -7.72 14.74
CA ASN A 85 -3.08 -6.48 14.17
C ASN A 85 -4.61 -6.47 14.01
N VAL A 86 -5.19 -7.56 13.48
CA VAL A 86 -6.65 -7.73 13.37
C VAL A 86 -7.33 -7.68 14.74
N SER A 87 -6.80 -8.39 15.74
CA SER A 87 -7.38 -8.39 17.08
C SER A 87 -7.35 -7.02 17.73
N ARG A 88 -6.25 -6.30 17.60
CA ARG A 88 -6.12 -4.93 18.13
C ARG A 88 -7.01 -3.93 17.39
N MET A 89 -7.19 -4.08 16.09
CA MET A 89 -8.12 -3.23 15.33
C MET A 89 -9.55 -3.42 15.83
N ARG A 90 -9.99 -4.66 16.10
CA ARG A 90 -11.31 -4.92 16.68
C ARG A 90 -11.51 -4.25 18.03
N VAL A 91 -10.48 -4.27 18.90
CA VAL A 91 -10.54 -3.56 20.19
C VAL A 91 -10.67 -2.04 19.99
N ARG A 92 -9.98 -1.48 18.98
CA ARG A 92 -10.12 -0.05 18.65
C ARG A 92 -11.51 0.31 18.15
N GLU A 93 -12.15 -0.57 17.38
CA GLU A 93 -13.51 -0.36 16.90
C GLU A 93 -14.51 -0.09 18.04
N GLU A 94 -14.34 -0.74 19.20
CA GLU A 94 -15.22 -0.56 20.38
C GLU A 94 -15.16 0.86 20.98
N ILE A 95 -14.07 1.57 20.80
CA ILE A 95 -13.85 2.91 21.35
C ILE A 95 -13.78 4.00 20.29
N MET A 96 -13.89 3.63 19.00
CA MET A 96 -13.73 4.54 17.88
C MET A 96 -14.91 5.51 17.81
N LYS A 97 -14.58 6.79 17.65
CA LYS A 97 -15.55 7.89 17.51
C LYS A 97 -15.17 8.74 16.29
N SER A 98 -16.14 9.35 15.68
CA SER A 98 -15.93 10.28 14.57
C SER A 98 -17.04 11.31 14.54
N ASP A 99 -16.69 12.57 14.50
CA ASP A 99 -17.65 13.67 14.35
C ASP A 99 -18.29 13.68 12.95
N VAL A 100 -17.56 13.18 11.94
CA VAL A 100 -18.04 13.07 10.55
C VAL A 100 -19.13 12.01 10.41
N PHE A 101 -18.92 10.84 11.02
CA PHE A 101 -19.86 9.73 10.93
C PHE A 101 -20.90 9.72 12.06
N GLY A 102 -20.60 10.36 13.19
CA GLY A 102 -21.46 10.36 14.37
C GLY A 102 -21.89 8.93 14.75
N PRO A 103 -23.21 8.70 15.01
CA PRO A 103 -23.73 7.39 15.35
C PRO A 103 -23.70 6.38 14.18
N GLN A 104 -23.32 6.81 12.98
CA GLN A 104 -23.24 5.91 11.82
C GLN A 104 -21.87 5.25 11.67
N ILE A 105 -20.93 5.50 12.59
CA ILE A 105 -19.57 4.93 12.54
C ILE A 105 -19.59 3.41 12.51
N ASP A 106 -20.55 2.78 13.16
CA ASP A 106 -20.73 1.31 13.17
C ASP A 106 -20.91 0.71 11.76
N LYS A 107 -21.28 1.53 10.77
CA LYS A 107 -21.36 1.10 9.37
C LYS A 107 -20.01 0.82 8.73
N LEU A 108 -18.92 1.32 9.33
CA LEU A 108 -17.56 1.05 8.89
C LEU A 108 -17.05 -0.30 9.40
N PHE A 109 -17.62 -0.81 10.50
CA PHE A 109 -17.11 -2.03 11.16
C PHE A 109 -17.62 -3.32 10.52
N PRO A 110 -16.80 -4.38 10.53
CA PRO A 110 -15.40 -4.36 10.89
C PRO A 110 -14.56 -3.61 9.84
N ILE A 111 -13.52 -2.89 10.27
CA ILE A 111 -12.57 -2.21 9.38
C ILE A 111 -11.84 -3.26 8.54
N ILE A 112 -11.27 -4.26 9.21
CA ILE A 112 -10.63 -5.40 8.55
C ILE A 112 -11.67 -6.50 8.34
N LEU A 113 -12.02 -6.73 7.06
CA LEU A 113 -12.98 -7.77 6.70
C LEU A 113 -12.38 -9.17 6.95
N PRO A 114 -13.17 -10.12 7.47
CA PRO A 114 -12.72 -11.49 7.68
C PRO A 114 -12.29 -12.18 6.39
N GLY A 115 -11.32 -13.09 6.48
CA GLY A 115 -10.89 -13.93 5.37
C GLY A 115 -10.11 -13.21 4.27
N LYS A 116 -9.61 -12.00 4.54
CA LYS A 116 -8.76 -11.26 3.60
C LYS A 116 -7.28 -11.56 3.82
N SER A 117 -6.47 -11.31 2.79
CA SER A 117 -5.02 -11.44 2.88
C SER A 117 -4.45 -10.40 3.86
N ASP A 118 -3.20 -10.61 4.25
CA ASP A 118 -2.44 -9.68 5.08
C ASP A 118 -2.35 -8.30 4.42
N SER A 119 -1.98 -8.25 3.15
CA SER A 119 -1.87 -7.00 2.38
C SER A 119 -3.22 -6.31 2.18
N ALA A 120 -4.30 -7.06 1.91
CA ALA A 120 -5.64 -6.48 1.83
C ALA A 120 -6.09 -5.91 3.18
N SER A 121 -5.76 -6.60 4.28
CA SER A 121 -6.06 -6.15 5.63
C SER A 121 -5.30 -4.89 5.99
N MET A 122 -4.04 -4.80 5.60
CA MET A 122 -3.20 -3.61 5.78
C MET A 122 -3.76 -2.42 4.98
N ASP A 123 -4.10 -2.61 3.72
CA ASP A 123 -4.66 -1.56 2.86
C ASP A 123 -5.97 -0.99 3.43
N MET A 124 -6.84 -1.82 4.04
CA MET A 124 -8.05 -1.36 4.71
C MET A 124 -7.76 -0.42 5.88
N VAL A 125 -6.69 -0.68 6.62
CA VAL A 125 -6.25 0.19 7.73
C VAL A 125 -5.61 1.46 7.19
N VAL A 126 -4.79 1.36 6.14
CA VAL A 126 -4.22 2.52 5.44
C VAL A 126 -5.35 3.43 4.95
N GLU A 127 -6.37 2.88 4.27
CA GLU A 127 -7.53 3.65 3.81
C GLU A 127 -8.25 4.36 4.98
N LEU A 128 -8.48 3.68 6.10
CA LEU A 128 -9.04 4.32 7.28
C LEU A 128 -8.20 5.51 7.76
N LEU A 129 -6.89 5.34 7.84
CA LEU A 129 -5.97 6.36 8.35
C LEU A 129 -5.85 7.57 7.42
N THR A 130 -5.95 7.40 6.09
CA THR A 130 -5.96 8.54 5.16
C THR A 130 -7.14 9.49 5.42
N HIS A 131 -8.26 8.96 5.91
CA HIS A 131 -9.42 9.78 6.29
C HIS A 131 -9.28 10.50 7.64
N THR A 132 -8.17 10.31 8.35
CA THR A 132 -7.89 11.03 9.62
C THR A 132 -7.06 12.30 9.43
N GLY A 133 -6.77 12.70 8.19
CA GLY A 133 -5.96 13.87 7.85
C GLY A 133 -4.45 13.63 7.90
N ARG A 134 -4.00 12.40 8.06
CA ARG A 134 -2.59 12.02 7.96
C ARG A 134 -2.18 11.85 6.51
N SER A 135 -0.97 12.24 6.18
CA SER A 135 -0.39 11.96 4.86
C SER A 135 -0.07 10.46 4.71
N LEU A 136 -0.15 9.96 3.48
CA LEU A 136 0.14 8.55 3.22
C LEU A 136 1.58 8.16 3.64
N PRO A 137 2.63 8.96 3.40
CA PRO A 137 3.97 8.66 3.91
C PRO A 137 4.03 8.52 5.45
N GLU A 138 3.35 9.38 6.20
CA GLU A 138 3.28 9.28 7.67
C GLU A 138 2.59 7.99 8.12
N ILE A 139 1.49 7.63 7.47
CA ILE A 139 0.77 6.38 7.73
C ILE A 139 1.67 5.18 7.50
N MET A 140 2.39 5.16 6.40
CA MET A 140 3.29 4.06 6.07
C MET A 140 4.44 3.94 7.06
N MET A 141 5.04 5.06 7.49
CA MET A 141 6.06 5.07 8.54
C MET A 141 5.50 4.60 9.90
N MET A 142 4.25 4.95 10.21
CA MET A 142 3.60 4.52 11.46
C MET A 142 3.34 3.02 11.46
N MET A 143 2.90 2.46 10.33
CA MET A 143 2.53 1.05 10.23
C MET A 143 3.73 0.13 10.06
N ILE A 144 4.78 0.59 9.35
CA ILE A 144 6.03 -0.14 9.12
C ILE A 144 7.20 0.69 9.67
N PRO A 145 7.34 0.78 11.00
CA PRO A 145 8.40 1.59 11.59
C PRO A 145 9.77 0.96 11.38
N GLU A 146 10.79 1.79 11.19
CA GLU A 146 12.17 1.35 11.27
C GLU A 146 12.54 0.94 12.72
N ALA A 147 13.70 0.30 12.89
CA ALA A 147 14.20 -0.10 14.20
C ALA A 147 14.71 1.14 14.98
N TRP A 148 13.82 1.85 15.66
CA TRP A 148 14.08 3.17 16.26
C TRP A 148 14.51 3.16 17.72
N GLU A 149 14.02 2.22 18.54
CA GLU A 149 14.19 2.24 20.00
C GLU A 149 15.64 2.36 20.44
N LYS A 150 16.51 1.52 19.88
CA LYS A 150 17.95 1.49 20.21
C LYS A 150 18.82 2.20 19.17
N HIS A 151 18.23 2.96 18.27
CA HIS A 151 18.96 3.63 17.19
C HIS A 151 19.78 4.79 17.75
N LYS A 152 21.12 4.73 17.62
CA LYS A 152 22.05 5.69 18.25
C LYS A 152 22.10 7.04 17.54
N THR A 153 21.92 7.06 16.24
CA THR A 153 22.12 8.24 15.38
C THR A 153 20.82 8.83 14.80
N MET A 154 19.66 8.25 15.15
CA MET A 154 18.36 8.79 14.72
C MET A 154 18.09 10.13 15.41
N SER A 155 17.53 11.09 14.66
CA SER A 155 17.18 12.40 15.21
C SER A 155 16.11 12.26 16.32
N LYS A 156 16.07 13.24 17.21
CA LYS A 156 15.09 13.25 18.32
C LYS A 156 13.65 13.34 17.80
N GLU A 157 13.43 14.13 16.76
CA GLU A 157 12.13 14.33 16.13
C GLU A 157 11.60 13.02 15.55
N ARG A 158 12.46 12.26 14.84
CA ARG A 158 12.08 10.97 14.28
C ARG A 158 11.82 9.92 15.36
N LYS A 159 12.59 9.91 16.44
CA LYS A 159 12.31 9.04 17.60
C LYS A 159 10.97 9.38 18.24
N ALA A 160 10.70 10.66 18.49
CA ALA A 160 9.44 11.13 19.04
C ALA A 160 8.26 10.77 18.13
N PHE A 161 8.43 10.85 16.81
CA PHE A 161 7.41 10.39 15.85
C PHE A 161 7.07 8.90 16.05
N TYR A 162 8.07 8.02 16.11
CA TYR A 162 7.82 6.58 16.30
C TYR A 162 7.29 6.26 17.70
N GLU A 163 7.79 6.91 18.73
CA GLU A 163 7.30 6.74 20.11
C GLU A 163 5.83 7.12 20.23
N TYR A 164 5.45 8.28 19.71
CA TYR A 164 4.06 8.75 19.69
C TYR A 164 3.15 7.80 18.87
N ASN A 165 3.54 7.47 17.66
CA ASN A 165 2.74 6.62 16.79
C ASN A 165 2.66 5.17 17.27
N GLY A 166 3.69 4.68 17.97
CA GLY A 166 3.69 3.36 18.63
C GLY A 166 2.64 3.22 19.74
N CYS A 167 2.21 4.34 20.34
CA CYS A 167 1.09 4.35 21.28
C CYS A 167 -0.28 4.25 20.59
N ILE A 168 -0.36 4.64 19.31
CA ILE A 168 -1.60 4.67 18.53
C ILE A 168 -1.79 3.37 17.75
N MET A 169 -0.74 2.88 17.11
CA MET A 169 -0.78 1.73 16.21
C MET A 169 0.42 0.80 16.47
N GLU A 170 0.13 -0.48 16.59
CA GLU A 170 1.19 -1.50 16.60
C GLU A 170 1.82 -1.66 15.20
N PRO A 171 3.10 -2.07 15.16
CA PRO A 171 3.75 -2.38 13.88
C PRO A 171 3.04 -3.49 13.11
N TRP A 172 2.97 -3.34 11.80
CA TRP A 172 2.64 -4.39 10.85
C TRP A 172 3.97 -4.97 10.35
N ASP A 173 4.38 -6.09 10.92
CA ASP A 173 5.74 -6.59 10.80
C ASP A 173 5.80 -7.93 10.06
N GLY A 174 6.83 -8.07 9.24
CA GLY A 174 7.10 -9.24 8.42
C GLY A 174 8.02 -8.88 7.25
N PRO A 175 8.59 -9.86 6.54
CA PRO A 175 9.45 -9.61 5.41
C PRO A 175 8.64 -9.03 4.23
N ALA A 176 8.69 -7.72 4.07
CA ALA A 176 7.85 -7.03 3.08
C ALA A 176 8.57 -5.90 2.35
N SER A 177 8.28 -5.78 1.06
CA SER A 177 8.47 -4.58 0.26
C SER A 177 7.08 -4.04 -0.09
N VAL A 178 6.81 -2.81 0.28
CA VAL A 178 5.48 -2.21 0.20
C VAL A 178 5.52 -0.91 -0.59
N PRO A 179 5.35 -0.97 -1.91
CA PRO A 179 5.05 0.20 -2.73
C PRO A 179 3.65 0.76 -2.42
N PHE A 180 3.51 2.09 -2.47
CA PHE A 180 2.25 2.78 -2.16
C PHE A 180 2.11 4.07 -2.98
N THR A 181 0.87 4.53 -3.15
CA THR A 181 0.55 5.81 -3.80
C THR A 181 -0.84 6.31 -3.41
N ASP A 182 -1.01 7.64 -3.40
CA ASP A 182 -2.30 8.34 -3.32
C ASP A 182 -2.56 9.21 -4.57
N GLY A 183 -1.62 9.17 -5.54
CA GLY A 183 -1.66 9.98 -6.74
C GLY A 183 -0.77 11.22 -6.67
N ASP A 184 -0.58 11.80 -5.48
CA ASP A 184 0.33 12.92 -5.23
C ASP A 184 1.73 12.44 -4.86
N TYR A 185 1.81 11.35 -4.13
CA TYR A 185 3.05 10.66 -3.79
C TYR A 185 3.06 9.25 -4.36
N ILE A 186 4.24 8.80 -4.77
CA ILE A 186 4.54 7.39 -4.98
C ILE A 186 5.79 7.04 -4.21
N GLY A 187 5.76 5.93 -3.49
CA GLY A 187 6.88 5.52 -2.66
C GLY A 187 6.92 4.03 -2.41
N ALA A 188 7.94 3.62 -1.69
CA ALA A 188 8.07 2.26 -1.19
C ALA A 188 8.81 2.21 0.13
N LEU A 189 8.44 1.25 0.96
CA LEU A 189 9.10 0.90 2.21
C LEU A 189 9.59 -0.54 2.18
N LEU A 190 10.74 -0.78 2.79
CA LEU A 190 11.10 -2.12 3.23
C LEU A 190 10.83 -2.27 4.73
N ASP A 191 10.54 -3.50 5.14
CA ASP A 191 10.56 -3.87 6.53
C ASP A 191 11.91 -3.52 7.19
N ARG A 192 11.93 -3.43 8.51
CA ARG A 192 13.13 -3.05 9.29
C ARG A 192 14.36 -3.94 9.08
N ASN A 193 14.18 -5.17 8.58
CA ASN A 193 15.26 -6.10 8.28
C ASN A 193 15.67 -6.09 6.80
N GLY A 194 14.82 -5.55 5.92
CA GLY A 194 15.08 -5.44 4.49
C GLY A 194 15.27 -6.77 3.79
N LEU A 195 14.45 -7.77 4.14
CA LEU A 195 14.58 -9.13 3.61
C LEU A 195 14.13 -9.27 2.16
N ARG A 196 13.27 -8.37 1.69
CA ARG A 196 12.82 -8.36 0.29
C ARG A 196 13.73 -7.48 -0.56
N PRO A 197 14.06 -7.90 -1.78
CA PRO A 197 14.78 -7.04 -2.71
C PRO A 197 13.88 -5.90 -3.20
N SER A 198 14.45 -4.73 -3.35
CA SER A 198 13.82 -3.59 -4.02
C SER A 198 14.93 -2.72 -4.62
N ARG A 199 14.86 -2.53 -5.92
CA ARG A 199 15.87 -1.79 -6.68
C ARG A 199 15.21 -0.68 -7.47
N TYR A 200 15.95 0.41 -7.69
CA TYR A 200 15.45 1.49 -8.52
C TYR A 200 16.47 1.92 -9.57
N THR A 201 15.95 2.46 -10.63
CA THR A 201 16.71 3.11 -11.71
C THR A 201 16.13 4.49 -11.94
N VAL A 202 16.95 5.51 -11.89
CA VAL A 202 16.62 6.87 -12.32
C VAL A 202 17.24 7.09 -13.68
N THR A 203 16.47 7.62 -14.63
CA THR A 203 16.94 7.91 -15.98
C THR A 203 17.28 9.39 -16.14
N LYS A 204 18.13 9.71 -17.12
CA LYS A 204 18.40 11.09 -17.54
C LYS A 204 17.19 11.74 -18.19
N SER A 205 16.33 10.95 -18.82
CA SER A 205 15.05 11.39 -19.40
C SER A 205 13.96 11.69 -18.37
N GLY A 206 14.26 11.54 -17.05
CA GLY A 206 13.34 11.91 -15.96
C GLY A 206 12.37 10.80 -15.55
N LYS A 207 12.61 9.54 -15.92
CA LYS A 207 11.82 8.39 -15.46
C LYS A 207 12.46 7.79 -14.20
N LEU A 208 11.60 7.29 -13.31
CA LEU A 208 12.00 6.48 -12.18
C LEU A 208 11.27 5.12 -12.26
N ILE A 209 12.04 4.05 -12.17
CA ILE A 209 11.55 2.68 -12.23
C ILE A 209 11.98 1.99 -10.94
N MET A 210 11.05 1.45 -10.17
CA MET A 210 11.34 0.65 -8.98
C MET A 210 10.68 -0.72 -9.10
N SER A 211 11.42 -1.76 -8.77
CA SER A 211 10.93 -3.14 -8.81
C SER A 211 11.77 -4.06 -7.91
N SER A 212 11.35 -5.29 -7.71
CA SER A 212 12.14 -6.32 -7.02
C SER A 212 13.44 -6.65 -7.77
N GLU A 213 13.43 -6.52 -9.10
CA GLU A 213 14.53 -6.86 -9.99
C GLU A 213 14.86 -5.68 -10.92
N ILE A 214 16.10 -5.60 -11.39
CA ILE A 214 16.48 -4.70 -12.49
C ILE A 214 16.10 -5.37 -13.82
N GLY A 215 15.72 -4.55 -14.82
CA GLY A 215 15.44 -5.02 -16.16
C GLY A 215 13.98 -5.42 -16.41
N VAL A 216 13.06 -5.06 -15.52
CA VAL A 216 11.61 -5.24 -15.75
C VAL A 216 11.06 -4.28 -16.80
N VAL A 217 11.76 -3.19 -17.04
CA VAL A 217 11.54 -2.23 -18.12
C VAL A 217 12.87 -2.00 -18.80
N ASP A 218 12.90 -2.08 -20.13
CA ASP A 218 14.09 -1.80 -20.90
C ASP A 218 14.46 -0.32 -20.79
N VAL A 219 15.69 -0.06 -20.35
CA VAL A 219 16.27 1.27 -20.28
C VAL A 219 17.60 1.24 -21.01
N ALA A 220 17.77 2.12 -21.99
CA ALA A 220 19.03 2.24 -22.71
C ALA A 220 20.15 2.60 -21.73
N PRO A 221 21.31 1.93 -21.76
CA PRO A 221 22.42 2.18 -20.81
C PRO A 221 22.83 3.64 -20.73
N GLU A 222 22.82 4.35 -21.86
CA GLU A 222 23.15 5.78 -21.96
C GLU A 222 22.14 6.70 -21.27
N ASP A 223 20.87 6.25 -21.10
CA ASP A 223 19.84 7.01 -20.39
C ASP A 223 19.86 6.77 -18.88
N VAL A 224 20.58 5.79 -18.40
CA VAL A 224 20.72 5.55 -16.96
C VAL A 224 21.49 6.69 -16.32
N LYS A 225 20.87 7.31 -15.31
CA LYS A 225 21.51 8.33 -14.44
C LYS A 225 22.02 7.69 -13.15
N GLU A 226 21.23 6.83 -12.55
CA GLU A 226 21.53 6.22 -11.25
C GLU A 226 20.80 4.88 -11.11
N HIS A 227 21.48 3.94 -10.47
CA HIS A 227 20.89 2.71 -9.92
C HIS A 227 21.05 2.70 -8.41
N GLY A 228 20.05 2.20 -7.72
CA GLY A 228 20.12 2.02 -6.30
C GLY A 228 19.28 0.87 -5.78
N ARG A 229 19.34 0.68 -4.49
CA ARG A 229 18.47 -0.25 -3.77
C ARG A 229 17.82 0.45 -2.59
N LEU A 230 16.62 0.04 -2.28
CA LEU A 230 15.96 0.49 -1.07
C LEU A 230 16.63 -0.15 0.15
N GLU A 231 16.90 0.66 1.15
CA GLU A 231 17.55 0.22 2.39
C GLU A 231 16.53 -0.30 3.41
N PRO A 232 16.93 -1.22 4.32
CA PRO A 232 16.08 -1.71 5.39
C PRO A 232 15.47 -0.59 6.22
N GLY A 233 14.16 -0.65 6.46
CA GLY A 233 13.42 0.35 7.24
C GLY A 233 13.42 1.76 6.63
N LYS A 234 13.91 1.94 5.42
CA LYS A 234 13.90 3.24 4.73
C LYS A 234 12.75 3.35 3.77
N MET A 235 12.25 4.58 3.67
CA MET A 235 11.28 4.97 2.65
C MET A 235 12.00 5.59 1.46
N PHE A 236 11.63 5.14 0.27
CA PHE A 236 11.86 5.86 -0.97
C PHE A 236 10.56 6.60 -1.30
N LEU A 237 10.62 7.88 -1.53
CA LEU A 237 9.45 8.72 -1.77
C LEU A 237 9.71 9.67 -2.93
N VAL A 238 8.74 9.78 -3.81
CA VAL A 238 8.70 10.73 -4.92
C VAL A 238 7.44 11.58 -4.76
N ASP A 239 7.62 12.88 -4.73
CA ASP A 239 6.55 13.87 -4.84
C ASP A 239 6.26 14.08 -6.32
N MET A 240 5.00 13.91 -6.71
CA MET A 240 4.56 14.03 -8.10
C MET A 240 4.05 15.43 -8.45
N ASN A 241 4.05 16.37 -7.49
CA ASN A 241 3.64 17.76 -7.68
C ASN A 241 4.74 18.64 -8.28
#